data_1f1c9e9895732277330b7ba111373f8f
#
_entry.id   1f1c9e9895732277330b7ba111373f8f
#
_cell.length_a   1.000
_cell.length_b   1.000
_cell.length_c   1.000
_cell.angle_alpha   90.00
_cell.angle_beta   90.00
_cell.angle_gamma   90.00
#
_symmetry.space_group_name_H-M   'P 1'
#
loop_
_entity.id
_entity.type
_entity.pdbx_description
1 polymer ?
#
loop_
_entity_poly.entity_id
_entity_poly.type
_entity_poly.pdbx_seq_one_letter_code
_entity_poly.pdbx_strand_id
1 'polypeptide(L)'
;KLKWGTNMKVKVAAKINLMLDILKRLDNGYHSLFMIMQSVDLYDTIMVEENTENRSIIKCDTEGVPCNEKNIAYKCANAFFKACNIENQGITIEIEKNIPMAAGTAGGSADGAGVLYCLNKIYKTNLTTTELAEIGATVGADIPFSLTGGTAIALNTGNVIAPVKDLPECYIV
;
A
#
# COMPACT_ATOMS: atom_id res chain seq x y z
N LYS A 1 -18.46 27.86 -8.96
CA LYS A 1 -18.78 26.45 -9.26
C LYS A 1 -18.23 25.63 -8.09
N LEU A 2 -19.11 25.07 -7.25
CA LEU A 2 -18.75 24.05 -6.26
C LEU A 2 -18.20 22.85 -7.04
N LYS A 3 -16.89 22.64 -7.00
CA LYS A 3 -16.29 21.35 -7.38
C LYS A 3 -16.70 20.37 -6.28
N TRP A 4 -17.55 19.44 -6.60
CA TRP A 4 -17.74 18.25 -5.76
C TRP A 4 -16.40 17.53 -5.77
N GLY A 5 -15.75 17.43 -4.62
CA GLY A 5 -14.46 16.75 -4.49
C GLY A 5 -14.61 15.31 -4.96
N THR A 6 -13.72 14.86 -5.83
CA THR A 6 -13.65 13.46 -6.22
C THR A 6 -13.15 12.70 -5.02
N ASN A 7 -13.99 11.87 -4.42
CA ASN A 7 -13.58 10.95 -3.36
C ASN A 7 -13.46 9.53 -3.90
N MET A 8 -12.58 8.74 -3.31
CA MET A 8 -12.39 7.34 -3.64
C MET A 8 -12.22 6.54 -2.35
N LYS A 9 -12.92 5.41 -2.25
CA LYS A 9 -12.86 4.50 -1.11
C LYS A 9 -12.48 3.10 -1.60
N VAL A 10 -11.56 2.43 -0.89
CA VAL A 10 -11.10 1.08 -1.21
C VAL A 10 -10.84 0.29 0.07
N LYS A 11 -11.09 -1.02 0.03
CA LYS A 11 -10.62 -1.97 1.04
C LYS A 11 -9.27 -2.52 0.63
N VAL A 12 -8.34 -2.61 1.57
CA VAL A 12 -6.98 -3.12 1.36
C VAL A 12 -6.74 -4.31 2.28
N ALA A 13 -6.28 -5.42 1.71
CA ALA A 13 -6.14 -6.68 2.41
C ALA A 13 -4.84 -6.75 3.22
N ALA A 14 -4.89 -7.39 4.37
CA ALA A 14 -3.71 -7.89 5.07
C ALA A 14 -3.03 -9.00 4.26
N LYS A 15 -1.77 -9.29 4.58
CA LYS A 15 -1.04 -10.43 4.01
C LYS A 15 -0.47 -11.31 5.11
N ILE A 16 -0.21 -12.56 4.73
CA ILE A 16 0.65 -13.47 5.48
C ILE A 16 1.76 -14.00 4.58
N ASN A 17 2.82 -14.52 5.18
CA ASN A 17 3.83 -15.30 4.48
C ASN A 17 3.54 -16.80 4.72
N LEU A 18 3.17 -17.51 3.65
CA LEU A 18 3.05 -18.96 3.68
C LEU A 18 4.43 -19.62 3.75
N MET A 19 5.42 -18.96 3.15
CA MET A 19 6.83 -19.34 3.18
C MET A 19 7.67 -18.06 3.18
N LEU A 20 8.77 -18.08 3.92
CA LEU A 20 9.81 -17.06 3.88
C LEU A 20 11.15 -17.74 4.07
N ASP A 21 12.04 -17.57 3.10
CA ASP A 21 13.41 -18.06 3.14
C ASP A 21 14.39 -16.92 2.83
N ILE A 22 15.51 -16.92 3.55
CA ILE A 22 16.60 -15.96 3.38
C ILE A 22 17.69 -16.62 2.55
N LEU A 23 17.80 -16.25 1.28
CA LEU A 23 18.71 -16.89 0.34
C LEU A 23 20.16 -16.46 0.56
N LYS A 24 20.39 -15.12 0.63
CA LYS A 24 21.73 -14.55 0.83
C LYS A 24 21.67 -13.13 1.34
N ARG A 25 22.75 -12.67 1.96
CA ARG A 25 22.96 -11.25 2.26
C ARG A 25 23.45 -10.53 1.00
N LEU A 26 22.91 -9.35 0.74
CA LEU A 26 23.32 -8.47 -0.36
C LEU A 26 24.38 -7.47 0.11
N ASP A 27 25.15 -6.93 -0.82
CA ASP A 27 26.23 -5.96 -0.53
C ASP A 27 25.70 -4.65 0.08
N ASN A 28 24.44 -4.31 -0.17
CA ASN A 28 23.75 -3.15 0.39
C ASN A 28 23.21 -3.37 1.82
N GLY A 29 23.53 -4.51 2.45
CA GLY A 29 23.12 -4.88 3.80
C GLY A 29 21.74 -5.53 3.92
N TYR A 30 20.93 -5.54 2.86
CA TYR A 30 19.66 -6.25 2.80
C TYR A 30 19.86 -7.74 2.54
N HIS A 31 18.77 -8.52 2.61
CA HIS A 31 18.77 -9.94 2.28
C HIS A 31 17.98 -10.20 1.01
N SER A 32 18.48 -11.10 0.18
CA SER A 32 17.69 -11.68 -0.90
C SER A 32 16.76 -12.72 -0.29
N LEU A 33 15.47 -12.56 -0.53
CA LEU A 33 14.40 -13.38 0.03
C LEU A 33 13.72 -14.19 -1.08
N PHE A 34 13.18 -15.33 -0.69
CA PHE A 34 12.16 -16.06 -1.42
C PHE A 34 10.95 -16.17 -0.51
N MET A 35 9.81 -15.63 -0.94
CA MET A 35 8.59 -15.66 -0.15
C MET A 35 7.41 -16.14 -0.99
N ILE A 36 6.48 -16.84 -0.35
CA ILE A 36 5.14 -17.07 -0.88
C ILE A 36 4.20 -16.28 0.01
N MET A 37 3.57 -15.26 -0.56
CA MET A 37 2.70 -14.33 0.14
C MET A 37 1.25 -14.58 -0.25
N GLN A 38 0.34 -14.42 0.71
CA GLN A 38 -1.09 -14.60 0.53
C GLN A 38 -1.85 -13.43 1.13
N SER A 39 -2.75 -12.83 0.35
CA SER A 39 -3.76 -11.90 0.88
C SER A 39 -4.80 -12.66 1.70
N VAL A 40 -5.25 -12.07 2.80
CA VAL A 40 -6.25 -12.66 3.69
C VAL A 40 -7.46 -11.74 3.86
N ASP A 41 -8.61 -12.29 4.23
CA ASP A 41 -9.88 -11.57 4.41
C ASP A 41 -9.92 -10.75 5.72
N LEU A 42 -8.90 -9.94 5.90
CA LEU A 42 -8.80 -8.93 6.96
C LEU A 42 -8.41 -7.61 6.28
N TYR A 43 -9.25 -6.59 6.40
CA TYR A 43 -9.13 -5.38 5.59
C TYR A 43 -9.09 -4.12 6.43
N ASP A 44 -8.24 -3.18 6.04
CA ASP A 44 -8.41 -1.77 6.34
C ASP A 44 -9.25 -1.10 5.25
N THR A 45 -9.81 0.05 5.57
CA THR A 45 -10.53 0.87 4.59
C THR A 45 -9.80 2.20 4.43
N ILE A 46 -9.49 2.55 3.19
CA ILE A 46 -8.84 3.81 2.84
C ILE A 46 -9.84 4.66 2.06
N MET A 47 -10.03 5.89 2.51
CA MET A 47 -10.74 6.91 1.76
C MET A 47 -9.80 8.07 1.46
N VAL A 48 -9.78 8.51 0.21
CA VAL A 48 -9.01 9.67 -0.23
C VAL A 48 -9.95 10.67 -0.88
N GLU A 49 -9.88 11.92 -0.44
CA GLU A 49 -10.64 13.05 -0.99
C GLU A 49 -9.74 14.27 -1.19
N GLU A 50 -10.06 15.10 -2.17
CA GLU A 50 -9.40 16.39 -2.34
C GLU A 50 -9.82 17.35 -1.23
N ASN A 51 -8.86 18.16 -0.73
CA ASN A 51 -9.13 19.22 0.24
C ASN A 51 -8.61 20.59 -0.27
N THR A 52 -8.85 21.65 0.48
CA THR A 52 -8.45 23.02 0.12
C THR A 52 -7.25 23.53 0.91
N GLU A 53 -6.55 22.65 1.62
CA GLU A 53 -5.46 23.05 2.52
C GLU A 53 -4.07 22.99 1.87
N ASN A 54 -3.98 22.66 0.59
CA ASN A 54 -2.74 22.53 -0.19
C ASN A 54 -1.69 21.62 0.47
N ARG A 55 -2.17 20.61 1.21
CA ARG A 55 -1.32 19.61 1.88
C ARG A 55 -2.05 18.29 2.07
N SER A 56 -1.29 17.21 2.24
CA SER A 56 -1.84 15.92 2.63
C SER A 56 -2.14 15.89 4.13
N ILE A 57 -3.34 15.42 4.49
CA ILE A 57 -3.79 15.24 5.86
C ILE A 57 -4.13 13.77 6.07
N ILE A 58 -3.64 13.17 7.17
CA ILE A 58 -4.04 11.83 7.60
C ILE A 58 -5.05 11.94 8.73
N LYS A 59 -6.13 11.17 8.64
CA LYS A 59 -7.10 10.95 9.70
C LYS A 59 -7.16 9.47 10.02
N CYS A 60 -6.98 9.12 11.28
CA CYS A 60 -7.12 7.76 11.80
C CYS A 60 -7.41 7.85 13.30
N ASP A 61 -8.46 7.17 13.74
CA ASP A 61 -8.86 7.18 15.16
C ASP A 61 -8.17 6.08 15.98
N THR A 62 -7.39 5.20 15.33
CA THR A 62 -6.68 4.11 16.00
C THR A 62 -5.42 4.65 16.70
N GLU A 63 -5.35 4.45 17.99
CA GLU A 63 -4.20 4.84 18.81
C GLU A 63 -2.90 4.19 18.28
N GLY A 64 -1.82 4.98 18.27
CA GLY A 64 -0.49 4.54 17.80
C GLY A 64 -0.27 4.64 16.29
N VAL A 65 -1.29 4.91 15.49
CA VAL A 65 -1.14 5.19 14.04
C VAL A 65 -0.69 6.65 13.87
N PRO A 66 0.50 6.91 13.28
CA PRO A 66 0.95 8.28 13.10
C PRO A 66 0.09 9.00 12.05
N CYS A 67 -0.47 10.18 12.41
CA CYS A 67 -1.25 11.03 11.51
C CYS A 67 -0.39 12.16 10.90
N ASN A 68 0.86 11.85 10.54
CA ASN A 68 1.83 12.81 10.02
C ASN A 68 2.71 12.16 8.91
N GLU A 69 3.78 12.83 8.53
CA GLU A 69 4.73 12.39 7.47
C GLU A 69 5.45 11.04 7.76
N LYS A 70 5.36 10.52 8.99
CA LYS A 70 5.89 9.18 9.32
C LYS A 70 4.99 8.07 8.81
N ASN A 71 3.71 8.35 8.55
CA ASN A 71 2.75 7.37 8.04
C ASN A 71 3.13 6.92 6.63
N ILE A 72 3.04 5.60 6.36
CA ILE A 72 3.35 5.02 5.05
C ILE A 72 2.37 5.54 3.98
N ALA A 73 1.09 5.69 4.30
CA ALA A 73 0.09 6.24 3.40
C ALA A 73 0.43 7.68 2.96
N TYR A 74 0.92 8.52 3.89
CA TYR A 74 1.41 9.87 3.57
C TYR A 74 2.62 9.83 2.64
N LYS A 75 3.59 8.95 2.91
CA LYS A 75 4.79 8.79 2.08
C LYS A 75 4.43 8.32 0.67
N CYS A 76 3.48 7.39 0.55
CA CYS A 76 2.98 6.92 -0.74
C CYS A 76 2.31 8.03 -1.55
N ALA A 77 1.50 8.88 -0.91
CA ALA A 77 0.91 10.03 -1.58
C ALA A 77 1.97 10.98 -2.14
N ASN A 78 2.99 11.31 -1.35
CA ASN A 78 4.08 12.16 -1.81
C ASN A 78 4.90 11.51 -2.94
N ALA A 79 5.17 10.20 -2.85
CA ALA A 79 5.86 9.46 -3.91
C ALA A 79 5.06 9.47 -5.22
N PHE A 80 3.73 9.30 -5.15
CA PHE A 80 2.84 9.39 -6.30
C PHE A 80 2.89 10.76 -6.97
N PHE A 81 2.67 11.84 -6.20
CA PHE A 81 2.70 13.20 -6.74
C PHE A 81 4.03 13.52 -7.40
N LYS A 82 5.13 13.12 -6.76
CA LYS A 82 6.49 13.29 -7.31
C LYS A 82 6.69 12.50 -8.61
N ALA A 83 6.30 11.23 -8.64
CA ALA A 83 6.49 10.37 -9.81
C ALA A 83 5.64 10.83 -11.01
N CYS A 84 4.43 11.31 -10.76
CA CYS A 84 3.52 11.81 -11.79
C CYS A 84 3.77 13.28 -12.18
N ASN A 85 4.70 13.98 -11.51
CA ASN A 85 4.93 15.41 -11.67
C ASN A 85 3.64 16.24 -11.50
N ILE A 86 2.83 15.87 -10.50
CA ILE A 86 1.57 16.54 -10.16
C ILE A 86 1.79 17.36 -8.88
N GLU A 87 1.38 18.63 -8.89
CA GLU A 87 1.37 19.45 -7.68
C GLU A 87 0.25 19.01 -6.74
N ASN A 88 0.59 18.77 -5.48
CA ASN A 88 -0.39 18.40 -4.46
C ASN A 88 -1.26 19.61 -4.07
N GLN A 89 -2.45 19.68 -4.62
CA GLN A 89 -3.44 20.72 -4.32
C GLN A 89 -4.13 20.53 -2.97
N GLY A 90 -3.83 19.44 -2.27
CA GLY A 90 -4.39 19.05 -0.98
C GLY A 90 -5.26 17.80 -1.06
N ILE A 91 -4.98 16.83 -0.21
CA ILE A 91 -5.77 15.61 -0.04
C ILE A 91 -5.96 15.27 1.44
N THR A 92 -7.10 14.70 1.78
CA THR A 92 -7.35 14.04 3.06
C THR A 92 -7.37 12.54 2.84
N ILE A 93 -6.59 11.81 3.61
CA ILE A 93 -6.53 10.35 3.64
C ILE A 93 -7.11 9.91 4.97
N GLU A 94 -8.25 9.24 4.93
CA GLU A 94 -8.89 8.64 6.10
C GLU A 94 -8.63 7.15 6.12
N ILE A 95 -8.18 6.63 7.27
CA ILE A 95 -7.79 5.22 7.46
C ILE A 95 -8.65 4.63 8.58
N GLU A 96 -9.48 3.65 8.21
CA GLU A 96 -10.21 2.79 9.16
C GLU A 96 -9.40 1.51 9.36
N LYS A 97 -8.73 1.40 10.51
CA LYS A 97 -7.78 0.30 10.83
C LYS A 97 -8.48 -0.89 11.47
N ASN A 98 -8.35 -2.05 10.85
CA ASN A 98 -8.73 -3.35 11.40
C ASN A 98 -7.54 -4.33 11.37
N ILE A 99 -6.58 -4.12 10.45
CA ILE A 99 -5.36 -4.92 10.36
C ILE A 99 -4.46 -4.57 11.56
N PRO A 100 -4.05 -5.55 12.38
CA PRO A 100 -3.21 -5.31 13.55
C PRO A 100 -1.87 -4.65 13.17
N MET A 101 -1.47 -3.64 13.95
CA MET A 101 -0.17 -2.99 13.78
C MET A 101 0.96 -3.87 14.28
N ALA A 102 2.11 -3.83 13.63
CA ALA A 102 3.34 -4.53 13.99
C ALA A 102 3.18 -6.07 14.10
N ALA A 103 2.14 -6.65 13.50
CA ALA A 103 1.84 -8.08 13.52
C ALA A 103 2.43 -8.88 12.33
N GLY A 104 3.27 -8.26 11.50
CA GLY A 104 3.80 -8.91 10.29
C GLY A 104 2.80 -9.01 9.12
N THR A 105 1.60 -8.48 9.28
CA THR A 105 0.48 -8.53 8.32
C THR A 105 0.48 -7.41 7.29
N ALA A 106 1.51 -6.57 7.30
CA ALA A 106 1.77 -5.47 6.37
C ALA A 106 0.65 -4.41 6.26
N GLY A 107 -0.14 -4.16 7.32
CA GLY A 107 -1.26 -3.22 7.30
C GLY A 107 -0.88 -1.82 6.79
N GLY A 108 0.24 -1.24 7.26
CA GLY A 108 0.69 0.07 6.79
C GLY A 108 1.07 0.08 5.29
N SER A 109 1.60 -1.02 4.75
CA SER A 109 1.88 -1.17 3.32
C SER A 109 0.60 -1.31 2.51
N ALA A 110 -0.39 -2.02 3.05
CA ALA A 110 -1.72 -2.12 2.47
C ALA A 110 -2.38 -0.73 2.40
N ASP A 111 -2.30 0.06 3.48
CA ASP A 111 -2.80 1.45 3.50
C ASP A 111 -2.14 2.29 2.41
N GLY A 112 -0.80 2.20 2.28
CA GLY A 112 -0.05 2.89 1.24
C GLY A 112 -0.45 2.49 -0.18
N ALA A 113 -0.66 1.19 -0.41
CA ALA A 113 -1.15 0.65 -1.67
C ALA A 113 -2.55 1.20 -2.02
N GLY A 114 -3.45 1.25 -1.03
CA GLY A 114 -4.79 1.84 -1.18
C GLY A 114 -4.72 3.31 -1.60
N VAL A 115 -3.85 4.08 -0.99
CA VAL A 115 -3.64 5.50 -1.35
C VAL A 115 -3.16 5.62 -2.79
N LEU A 116 -2.14 4.86 -3.22
CA LEU A 116 -1.64 4.87 -4.60
C LEU A 116 -2.76 4.56 -5.60
N TYR A 117 -3.56 3.53 -5.31
CA TYR A 117 -4.70 3.16 -6.13
C TYR A 117 -5.75 4.29 -6.22
N CYS A 118 -6.14 4.87 -5.09
CA CYS A 118 -7.11 5.97 -5.03
C CYS A 118 -6.63 7.19 -5.83
N LEU A 119 -5.38 7.61 -5.65
CA LEU A 119 -4.79 8.75 -6.36
C LEU A 119 -4.74 8.51 -7.87
N ASN A 120 -4.36 7.30 -8.31
CA ASN A 120 -4.38 6.94 -9.73
C ASN A 120 -5.77 7.13 -10.35
N LYS A 121 -6.85 6.82 -9.60
CA LYS A 121 -8.23 6.99 -10.05
C LYS A 121 -8.68 8.47 -10.01
N ILE A 122 -8.39 9.17 -8.91
CA ILE A 122 -8.77 10.59 -8.71
C ILE A 122 -8.11 11.47 -9.78
N TYR A 123 -6.80 11.32 -9.97
CA TYR A 123 -6.02 12.13 -10.92
C TYR A 123 -6.01 11.56 -12.34
N LYS A 124 -6.65 10.40 -12.59
CA LYS A 124 -6.79 9.75 -13.91
C LYS A 124 -5.45 9.58 -14.62
N THR A 125 -4.42 9.23 -13.86
CA THR A 125 -3.06 9.04 -14.41
C THR A 125 -2.93 7.77 -15.25
N ASN A 126 -3.90 6.82 -15.11
CA ASN A 126 -3.97 5.56 -15.85
C ASN A 126 -2.71 4.70 -15.71
N LEU A 127 -1.98 4.84 -14.60
CA LEU A 127 -0.85 3.98 -14.31
C LEU A 127 -1.32 2.53 -14.14
N THR A 128 -0.52 1.62 -14.67
CA THR A 128 -0.70 0.17 -14.49
C THR A 128 -0.38 -0.23 -13.04
N THR A 129 -0.79 -1.43 -12.63
CA THR A 129 -0.43 -1.98 -11.32
C THR A 129 1.09 -2.07 -11.14
N THR A 130 1.83 -2.40 -12.21
CA THR A 130 3.30 -2.46 -12.18
C THR A 130 3.92 -1.09 -11.92
N GLU A 131 3.48 -0.05 -12.61
CA GLU A 131 3.98 1.32 -12.39
C GLU A 131 3.66 1.84 -10.99
N LEU A 132 2.46 1.55 -10.47
CA LEU A 132 2.12 1.86 -9.08
C LEU A 132 2.99 1.08 -8.08
N ALA A 133 3.29 -0.18 -8.39
CA ALA A 133 4.17 -1.02 -7.57
C ALA A 133 5.61 -0.49 -7.54
N GLU A 134 6.13 0.02 -8.66
CA GLU A 134 7.45 0.67 -8.72
C GLU A 134 7.49 1.92 -7.83
N ILE A 135 6.44 2.76 -7.88
CA ILE A 135 6.32 3.92 -6.98
C ILE A 135 6.27 3.43 -5.52
N GLY A 136 5.43 2.44 -5.21
CA GLY A 136 5.26 1.90 -3.87
C GLY A 136 6.52 1.27 -3.30
N ALA A 137 7.31 0.57 -4.12
CA ALA A 137 8.57 -0.05 -3.74
C ALA A 137 9.61 0.95 -3.19
N THR A 138 9.52 2.23 -3.60
CA THR A 138 10.40 3.29 -3.06
C THR A 138 10.07 3.66 -1.61
N VAL A 139 8.88 3.27 -1.13
CA VAL A 139 8.38 3.58 0.22
C VAL A 139 8.41 2.35 1.14
N GLY A 140 8.01 1.19 0.62
CA GLY A 140 7.98 -0.05 1.40
C GLY A 140 7.94 -1.31 0.55
N ALA A 141 8.67 -2.35 0.98
CA ALA A 141 8.87 -3.59 0.23
C ALA A 141 7.57 -4.41 0.03
N ASP A 142 6.61 -4.34 0.96
CA ASP A 142 5.36 -5.11 0.86
C ASP A 142 4.28 -4.39 0.02
N ILE A 143 4.48 -3.11 -0.37
CA ILE A 143 3.49 -2.34 -1.13
C ILE A 143 3.24 -2.94 -2.53
N PRO A 144 4.26 -3.41 -3.28
CA PRO A 144 4.03 -4.09 -4.56
C PRO A 144 3.10 -5.30 -4.44
N PHE A 145 3.27 -6.12 -3.40
CA PHE A 145 2.36 -7.24 -3.15
C PHE A 145 0.95 -6.74 -2.80
N SER A 146 0.82 -5.73 -1.94
CA SER A 146 -0.49 -5.19 -1.53
C SER A 146 -1.29 -4.60 -2.72
N LEU A 147 -0.61 -4.13 -3.77
CA LEU A 147 -1.23 -3.69 -5.03
C LEU A 147 -1.64 -4.86 -5.93
N THR A 148 -0.89 -5.97 -5.88
CA THR A 148 -1.14 -7.17 -6.70
C THR A 148 -2.23 -8.04 -6.10
N GLY A 149 -2.14 -8.32 -4.80
CA GLY A 149 -3.05 -9.19 -4.06
C GLY A 149 -2.95 -10.68 -4.45
N GLY A 150 -3.90 -11.47 -3.94
CA GLY A 150 -4.00 -12.91 -4.21
C GLY A 150 -2.87 -13.73 -3.59
N THR A 151 -2.39 -14.75 -4.31
CA THR A 151 -1.20 -15.52 -3.98
C THR A 151 -0.06 -15.15 -4.90
N ALA A 152 1.12 -14.81 -4.38
CA ALA A 152 2.26 -14.48 -5.22
C ALA A 152 3.59 -14.94 -4.61
N ILE A 153 4.55 -15.25 -5.51
CA ILE A 153 5.97 -15.38 -5.15
C ILE A 153 6.56 -13.97 -5.12
N ALA A 154 7.25 -13.64 -4.03
CA ALA A 154 8.02 -12.41 -3.89
C ALA A 154 9.51 -12.74 -3.78
N LEU A 155 10.31 -12.07 -4.59
CA LEU A 155 11.75 -12.29 -4.74
C LEU A 155 12.55 -11.04 -4.39
N ASN A 156 13.87 -11.20 -4.31
CA ASN A 156 14.84 -10.17 -3.96
C ASN A 156 14.57 -9.60 -2.55
N THR A 157 14.34 -8.30 -2.44
CA THR A 157 13.95 -7.64 -1.18
C THR A 157 12.44 -7.63 -0.96
N GLY A 158 11.67 -8.44 -1.69
CA GLY A 158 10.22 -8.49 -1.67
C GLY A 158 9.54 -7.63 -2.75
N ASN A 159 10.31 -6.99 -3.60
CA ASN A 159 9.83 -6.03 -4.60
C ASN A 159 9.53 -6.64 -5.99
N VAL A 160 9.97 -7.86 -6.25
CA VAL A 160 9.66 -8.59 -7.50
C VAL A 160 8.51 -9.55 -7.20
N ILE A 161 7.33 -9.24 -7.70
CA ILE A 161 6.10 -10.00 -7.43
C ILE A 161 5.70 -10.79 -8.68
N ALA A 162 5.54 -12.08 -8.52
CA ALA A 162 5.05 -13.00 -9.55
C ALA A 162 3.76 -13.67 -9.06
N PRO A 163 2.58 -13.24 -9.55
CA PRO A 163 1.32 -13.89 -9.19
C PRO A 163 1.34 -15.38 -9.56
N VAL A 164 0.78 -16.20 -8.70
CA VAL A 164 0.59 -17.64 -8.93
C VAL A 164 -0.88 -18.00 -8.76
N LYS A 165 -1.21 -19.29 -8.95
CA LYS A 165 -2.57 -19.76 -8.72
C LYS A 165 -2.97 -19.56 -7.27
N ASP A 166 -4.13 -18.96 -7.03
CA ASP A 166 -4.68 -18.76 -5.71
C ASP A 166 -4.88 -20.08 -4.96
N LEU A 167 -4.73 -19.99 -3.64
CA LEU A 167 -5.08 -21.09 -2.74
C LEU A 167 -6.57 -21.41 -2.85
N PRO A 168 -6.96 -22.67 -2.62
CA PRO A 168 -8.36 -22.97 -2.39
C PRO A 168 -8.86 -22.24 -1.14
N GLU A 169 -10.15 -21.98 -1.07
CA GLU A 169 -10.77 -21.39 0.12
C GLU A 169 -10.41 -22.19 1.37
N CYS A 170 -9.81 -21.52 2.36
CA CYS A 170 -9.35 -22.12 3.60
C CYS A 170 -9.37 -21.10 4.74
N TYR A 171 -9.40 -21.60 5.97
CA TYR A 171 -9.27 -20.78 7.17
C TYR A 171 -7.81 -20.76 7.63
N ILE A 172 -7.37 -19.59 8.09
CA ILE A 172 -6.06 -19.39 8.69
C ILE A 172 -6.29 -19.13 10.18
N VAL A 173 -5.65 -19.92 11.03
CA VAL A 173 -5.78 -19.87 12.49
C VAL A 173 -4.45 -19.41 13.10
#